data_a4e474266b8fc64165c5bfddf1295914
#
_entry.id   a4e474266b8fc64165c5bfddf1295914
#
_cell.length_a   1.000
_cell.length_b   1.000
_cell.length_c   1.000
_cell.angle_alpha   90.00
_cell.angle_beta   90.00
_cell.angle_gamma   90.00
#
_symmetry.space_group_name_H-M   'P 1'
#
loop_
_entity.id
_entity.type
_entity.pdbx_description
1 polymer ?
#
loop_
_entity_poly.entity_id
_entity_poly.type
_entity_poly.pdbx_seq_one_letter_code
_entity_poly.pdbx_strand_id
1 'polypeptide(L)'
;FFFVLVLAAALEVDSVKAVVTIGAPAEPSHVENLLSGGIEALQADGEATVDIGGRPFQLKAQLLDDLRRRTIDQCVANLGAALLVMHSPVDNIVGVENAAQIYQVARHPKSFIALDGADHLLSKRRDSDFAASMIRAWVERYLDEAQQPSSTSGEGVVVSETGQGKFLNQVVAGRHRLLMDEPVSVGGYDAGPNPYELLAAALGGCSPRTMRMCAGHEKMPLERAEVEVRHATTHCEDCETAASGSTPKMDEWTRVLHLTGDLTDEQRAGLVRIADRCPVHLTLERSSRVVTEVADGKTTA
;
A
#
# COMPACT_ATOMS: atom_id res chain seq x y z
N PHE A 1 -9.09 23.17 2.15
CA PHE A 1 -8.62 23.94 0.98
C PHE A 1 -8.50 23.06 -0.26
N PHE A 2 -7.73 21.97 -0.18
CA PHE A 2 -7.56 21.04 -1.31
C PHE A 2 -8.86 20.38 -1.76
N PHE A 3 -9.82 20.19 -0.87
CA PHE A 3 -11.06 19.50 -1.18
C PHE A 3 -11.86 20.16 -2.32
N VAL A 4 -12.07 21.49 -2.26
CA VAL A 4 -12.81 22.22 -3.30
C VAL A 4 -12.08 22.20 -4.64
N LEU A 5 -10.74 22.31 -4.59
CA LEU A 5 -9.91 22.24 -5.80
C LEU A 5 -9.95 20.85 -6.44
N VAL A 6 -9.88 19.80 -5.61
CA VAL A 6 -9.99 18.42 -6.10
C VAL A 6 -11.36 18.17 -6.75
N LEU A 7 -12.44 18.65 -6.13
CA LEU A 7 -13.79 18.53 -6.72
C LEU A 7 -13.91 19.33 -8.02
N ALA A 8 -13.40 20.55 -8.05
CA ALA A 8 -13.44 21.37 -9.25
C ALA A 8 -12.62 20.74 -10.40
N ALA A 9 -11.41 20.25 -10.08
CA ALA A 9 -10.57 19.55 -11.04
C ALA A 9 -11.23 18.23 -11.53
N ALA A 10 -11.88 17.50 -10.64
CA ALA A 10 -12.57 16.26 -11.00
C ALA A 10 -13.73 16.48 -11.97
N LEU A 11 -14.33 17.66 -11.98
CA LEU A 11 -15.37 18.03 -12.95
C LEU A 11 -14.83 18.35 -14.35
N GLU A 12 -13.56 18.74 -14.46
CA GLU A 12 -12.91 19.15 -15.71
C GLU A 12 -12.08 18.01 -16.34
N VAL A 13 -11.91 16.88 -15.63
CA VAL A 13 -11.06 15.76 -16.06
C VAL A 13 -11.91 14.51 -16.28
N ASP A 14 -12.24 14.21 -17.51
CA ASP A 14 -13.11 13.07 -17.91
C ASP A 14 -12.59 11.70 -17.46
N SER A 15 -11.28 11.57 -17.23
CA SER A 15 -10.66 10.31 -16.79
C SER A 15 -10.84 10.02 -15.29
N VAL A 16 -11.37 10.96 -14.49
CA VAL A 16 -11.63 10.74 -13.07
C VAL A 16 -12.82 9.79 -12.89
N LYS A 17 -12.55 8.62 -12.30
CA LYS A 17 -13.58 7.59 -12.04
C LYS A 17 -14.07 7.58 -10.59
N ALA A 18 -13.22 8.05 -9.66
CA ALA A 18 -13.53 8.04 -8.25
C ALA A 18 -12.88 9.23 -7.52
N VAL A 19 -13.56 9.75 -6.52
CA VAL A 19 -13.06 10.80 -5.63
C VAL A 19 -13.23 10.34 -4.19
N VAL A 20 -12.22 10.58 -3.36
CA VAL A 20 -12.25 10.28 -1.92
C VAL A 20 -12.05 11.57 -1.13
N THR A 21 -12.85 11.75 -0.11
CA THR A 21 -12.70 12.86 0.84
C THR A 21 -12.44 12.32 2.24
N ILE A 22 -11.49 12.93 2.96
CA ILE A 22 -11.15 12.57 4.33
C ILE A 22 -11.22 13.84 5.18
N GLY A 23 -12.09 13.87 6.19
CA GLY A 23 -12.23 15.03 7.09
C GLY A 23 -12.57 16.35 6.36
N ALA A 24 -13.33 16.29 5.25
CA ALA A 24 -13.54 17.42 4.37
C ALA A 24 -14.65 18.35 4.90
N PRO A 25 -14.47 19.70 4.82
CA PRO A 25 -15.53 20.66 5.13
C PRO A 25 -16.55 20.75 3.98
N ALA A 26 -17.81 20.90 4.30
CA ALA A 26 -18.90 21.08 3.33
C ALA A 26 -19.07 22.54 2.87
N GLU A 27 -18.54 23.52 3.63
CA GLU A 27 -18.70 24.94 3.33
C GLU A 27 -17.38 25.64 3.05
N PRO A 28 -17.31 26.56 2.07
CA PRO A 28 -16.13 27.36 1.78
C PRO A 28 -15.73 28.32 2.94
N SER A 29 -16.67 28.68 3.81
CA SER A 29 -16.44 29.55 4.98
C SER A 29 -15.36 29.02 5.94
N HIS A 30 -15.24 27.71 6.09
CA HIS A 30 -14.13 27.11 6.83
C HIS A 30 -12.76 27.39 6.19
N VAL A 31 -12.72 27.49 4.85
CA VAL A 31 -11.52 27.82 4.11
C VAL A 31 -11.15 29.30 4.30
N GLU A 32 -12.14 30.18 4.28
CA GLU A 32 -11.91 31.63 4.53
C GLU A 32 -11.38 31.88 5.94
N ASN A 33 -11.86 31.15 6.94
CA ASN A 33 -11.36 31.24 8.32
C ASN A 33 -9.90 30.74 8.45
N LEU A 34 -9.51 29.72 7.72
CA LEU A 34 -8.12 29.23 7.67
C LEU A 34 -7.18 30.22 6.94
N LEU A 35 -7.73 31.01 6.02
CA LEU A 35 -7.01 32.03 5.26
C LEU A 35 -7.07 33.42 5.90
N SER A 36 -7.72 33.60 7.06
CA SER A 36 -8.05 34.90 7.66
C SER A 36 -6.85 35.86 7.83
N GLY A 37 -5.61 35.35 7.92
CA GLY A 37 -4.39 36.17 7.96
C GLY A 37 -3.84 36.59 6.59
N GLY A 38 -4.37 36.07 5.46
CA GLY A 38 -3.84 36.33 4.11
C GLY A 38 -4.87 36.86 3.12
N ILE A 39 -6.16 36.85 3.45
CA ILE A 39 -7.24 37.24 2.50
C ILE A 39 -7.11 38.71 2.10
N GLU A 40 -6.80 39.60 3.03
CA GLU A 40 -6.64 41.02 2.75
C GLU A 40 -5.45 41.26 1.80
N ALA A 41 -4.32 40.60 2.04
CA ALA A 41 -3.16 40.65 1.16
C ALA A 41 -3.47 40.04 -0.22
N LEU A 42 -4.20 38.92 -0.26
CA LEU A 42 -4.63 38.27 -1.50
C LEU A 42 -5.52 39.17 -2.34
N GLN A 43 -6.41 39.94 -1.69
CA GLN A 43 -7.30 40.89 -2.38
C GLN A 43 -6.59 42.18 -2.83
N ALA A 44 -5.58 42.62 -2.10
CA ALA A 44 -4.84 43.85 -2.38
C ALA A 44 -3.75 43.63 -3.44
N ASP A 45 -2.97 42.57 -3.30
CA ASP A 45 -1.75 42.32 -4.08
C ASP A 45 -1.92 41.24 -5.19
N GLY A 46 -3.08 40.58 -5.24
CA GLY A 46 -3.36 39.51 -6.19
C GLY A 46 -2.73 38.16 -5.84
N GLU A 47 -1.80 38.13 -4.90
CA GLU A 47 -1.17 36.91 -4.38
C GLU A 47 -0.74 37.09 -2.92
N ALA A 48 -0.74 36.00 -2.14
CA ALA A 48 -0.28 36.00 -0.76
C ALA A 48 0.32 34.65 -0.37
N THR A 49 1.26 34.67 0.58
CA THR A 49 1.76 33.47 1.24
C THR A 49 0.93 33.19 2.48
N VAL A 50 0.29 32.03 2.52
CA VAL A 50 -0.56 31.60 3.63
C VAL A 50 0.01 30.34 4.26
N ASP A 51 0.07 30.29 5.59
CA ASP A 51 0.46 29.09 6.32
C ASP A 51 -0.74 28.13 6.41
N ILE A 52 -0.58 26.93 5.92
CA ILE A 52 -1.59 25.86 6.01
C ILE A 52 -0.95 24.66 6.69
N GLY A 53 -1.31 24.42 7.94
CA GLY A 53 -0.80 23.29 8.71
C GLY A 53 0.71 23.34 8.96
N GLY A 54 1.28 24.54 9.16
CA GLY A 54 2.71 24.74 9.41
C GLY A 54 3.57 24.77 8.13
N ARG A 55 2.93 24.88 6.94
CA ARG A 55 3.64 24.98 5.66
C ARG A 55 3.20 26.23 4.90
N PRO A 56 4.14 27.04 4.36
CA PRO A 56 3.81 28.21 3.57
C PRO A 56 3.38 27.80 2.14
N PHE A 57 2.24 28.34 1.68
CA PHE A 57 1.73 28.19 0.32
C PHE A 57 1.54 29.55 -0.34
N GLN A 58 1.98 29.71 -1.58
CA GLN A 58 1.66 30.88 -2.38
C GLN A 58 0.30 30.68 -3.04
N LEU A 59 -0.64 31.58 -2.77
CA LEU A 59 -1.98 31.57 -3.32
C LEU A 59 -2.20 32.78 -4.20
N LYS A 60 -3.01 32.64 -5.26
CA LYS A 60 -3.43 33.74 -6.14
C LYS A 60 -4.89 34.10 -5.89
N ALA A 61 -5.25 35.39 -6.03
CA ALA A 61 -6.61 35.89 -5.84
C ALA A 61 -7.66 35.19 -6.73
N GLN A 62 -7.25 34.76 -7.93
CA GLN A 62 -8.11 33.98 -8.84
C GLN A 62 -8.72 32.74 -8.17
N LEU A 63 -8.00 32.13 -7.26
CA LEU A 63 -8.46 30.98 -6.50
C LEU A 63 -9.67 31.30 -5.62
N LEU A 64 -9.69 32.49 -4.96
CA LEU A 64 -10.85 32.91 -4.17
C LEU A 64 -12.08 33.15 -5.03
N ASP A 65 -11.91 33.69 -6.22
CA ASP A 65 -12.99 33.90 -7.17
C ASP A 65 -13.56 32.59 -7.69
N ASP A 66 -12.73 31.61 -7.97
CA ASP A 66 -13.14 30.28 -8.41
C ASP A 66 -13.87 29.52 -7.30
N LEU A 67 -13.40 29.66 -6.02
CA LEU A 67 -14.08 29.10 -4.85
C LEU A 67 -15.46 29.71 -4.59
N ARG A 68 -15.63 31.01 -4.87
CA ARG A 68 -16.91 31.72 -4.67
C ARG A 68 -17.91 31.46 -5.78
N ARG A 69 -17.46 31.15 -6.98
CA ARG A 69 -18.31 30.91 -8.16
C ARG A 69 -19.02 29.56 -8.15
N ARG A 70 -18.43 28.54 -7.51
CA ARG A 70 -18.98 27.19 -7.45
C ARG A 70 -19.21 26.81 -5.99
N THR A 71 -20.43 26.52 -5.60
CA THR A 71 -20.69 25.95 -4.28
C THR A 71 -20.22 24.50 -4.24
N ILE A 72 -19.72 24.04 -3.10
CA ILE A 72 -19.30 22.63 -2.89
C ILE A 72 -20.46 21.70 -3.26
N ASP A 73 -21.68 22.06 -2.86
CA ASP A 73 -22.88 21.31 -3.17
C ASP A 73 -23.09 21.11 -4.67
N GLN A 74 -22.86 22.17 -5.49
CA GLN A 74 -22.95 22.05 -6.96
C GLN A 74 -21.84 21.15 -7.54
N CYS A 75 -20.62 21.24 -7.01
CA CYS A 75 -19.52 20.37 -7.44
C CYS A 75 -19.80 18.91 -7.09
N VAL A 76 -20.24 18.64 -5.86
CA VAL A 76 -20.58 17.29 -5.39
C VAL A 76 -21.76 16.70 -6.13
N ALA A 77 -22.83 17.50 -6.36
CA ALA A 77 -24.02 17.05 -7.08
C ALA A 77 -23.76 16.70 -8.55
N ASN A 78 -22.73 17.29 -9.16
CA ASN A 78 -22.39 17.11 -10.58
C ASN A 78 -21.07 16.36 -10.81
N LEU A 79 -20.55 15.71 -9.78
CA LEU A 79 -19.22 15.09 -9.79
C LEU A 79 -18.99 14.09 -10.94
N GLY A 80 -20.05 13.37 -11.38
CA GLY A 80 -19.93 12.40 -12.48
C GLY A 80 -19.06 11.17 -12.19
N ALA A 81 -18.43 11.12 -11.03
CA ALA A 81 -17.57 10.05 -10.56
C ALA A 81 -18.10 9.45 -9.24
N ALA A 82 -17.62 8.26 -8.88
CA ALA A 82 -17.95 7.66 -7.59
C ALA A 82 -17.33 8.48 -6.44
N LEU A 83 -18.08 8.69 -5.34
CA LEU A 83 -17.63 9.44 -4.19
C LEU A 83 -17.55 8.56 -2.94
N LEU A 84 -16.37 8.55 -2.29
CA LEU A 84 -16.19 8.01 -0.96
C LEU A 84 -15.99 9.15 0.03
N VAL A 85 -16.83 9.24 1.05
CA VAL A 85 -16.69 10.18 2.16
C VAL A 85 -16.18 9.41 3.36
N MET A 86 -15.02 9.81 3.88
CA MET A 86 -14.42 9.25 5.10
C MET A 86 -14.31 10.35 6.15
N HIS A 87 -14.81 10.10 7.37
CA HIS A 87 -14.80 11.11 8.42
C HIS A 87 -14.78 10.49 9.80
N SER A 88 -14.05 11.12 10.73
CA SER A 88 -14.05 10.73 12.13
C SER A 88 -15.25 11.33 12.85
N PRO A 89 -16.06 10.53 13.58
CA PRO A 89 -17.15 11.07 14.39
C PRO A 89 -16.70 11.98 15.54
N VAL A 90 -15.41 11.91 15.91
CA VAL A 90 -14.79 12.70 16.99
C VAL A 90 -13.84 13.76 16.46
N ASP A 91 -13.92 14.08 15.16
CA ASP A 91 -13.13 15.15 14.56
C ASP A 91 -13.53 16.51 15.18
N ASN A 92 -12.59 17.17 15.84
CA ASN A 92 -12.80 18.45 16.53
C ASN A 92 -12.31 19.66 15.70
N ILE A 93 -11.83 19.44 14.50
CA ILE A 93 -11.41 20.48 13.54
C ILE A 93 -12.50 20.71 12.50
N VAL A 94 -12.99 19.62 11.89
CA VAL A 94 -14.13 19.63 10.96
C VAL A 94 -15.14 18.63 11.48
N GLY A 95 -16.30 19.13 11.94
CA GLY A 95 -17.34 18.28 12.52
C GLY A 95 -17.92 17.28 11.49
N VAL A 96 -18.38 16.13 11.97
CA VAL A 96 -18.89 15.04 11.13
C VAL A 96 -20.16 15.41 10.34
N GLU A 97 -20.88 16.45 10.76
CA GLU A 97 -22.03 17.01 10.05
C GLU A 97 -21.68 17.47 8.62
N ASN A 98 -20.43 17.91 8.40
CA ASN A 98 -19.93 18.22 7.05
C ASN A 98 -19.94 17.01 6.14
N ALA A 99 -19.52 15.86 6.65
CA ALA A 99 -19.58 14.61 5.90
C ALA A 99 -21.03 14.21 5.56
N ALA A 100 -21.94 14.41 6.49
CA ALA A 100 -23.36 14.14 6.27
C ALA A 100 -23.93 15.04 5.16
N GLN A 101 -23.60 16.34 5.15
CA GLN A 101 -24.02 17.29 4.12
C GLN A 101 -23.47 16.89 2.75
N ILE A 102 -22.16 16.63 2.64
CA ILE A 102 -21.51 16.17 1.40
C ILE A 102 -22.19 14.90 0.88
N TYR A 103 -22.40 13.94 1.77
CA TYR A 103 -23.00 12.66 1.41
C TYR A 103 -24.47 12.82 0.94
N GLN A 104 -25.24 13.69 1.56
CA GLN A 104 -26.64 13.93 1.17
C GLN A 104 -26.77 14.52 -0.24
N VAL A 105 -25.92 15.48 -0.57
CA VAL A 105 -25.91 16.18 -1.86
C VAL A 105 -25.37 15.31 -2.99
N ALA A 106 -24.41 14.44 -2.70
CA ALA A 106 -23.79 13.58 -3.68
C ALA A 106 -24.80 12.62 -4.34
N ARG A 107 -24.63 12.42 -5.66
CA ARG A 107 -25.36 11.39 -6.41
C ARG A 107 -24.65 10.03 -6.28
N HIS A 108 -25.41 8.96 -6.53
CA HIS A 108 -24.82 7.62 -6.62
C HIS A 108 -23.93 7.47 -7.87
N PRO A 109 -22.85 6.69 -7.79
CA PRO A 109 -22.42 5.86 -6.66
C PRO A 109 -21.73 6.68 -5.56
N LYS A 110 -22.15 6.50 -4.31
CA LYS A 110 -21.56 7.13 -3.14
C LYS A 110 -21.47 6.17 -1.96
N SER A 111 -20.44 6.34 -1.14
CA SER A 111 -20.20 5.55 0.07
C SER A 111 -19.73 6.42 1.22
N PHE A 112 -19.98 5.99 2.46
CA PHE A 112 -19.48 6.63 3.67
C PHE A 112 -18.77 5.59 4.53
N ILE A 113 -17.62 5.97 5.08
CA ILE A 113 -16.87 5.16 6.06
C ILE A 113 -16.53 6.04 7.27
N ALA A 114 -16.97 5.60 8.45
CA ALA A 114 -16.58 6.23 9.70
C ALA A 114 -15.13 5.84 10.07
N LEU A 115 -14.34 6.84 10.44
CA LEU A 115 -12.98 6.67 10.97
C LEU A 115 -13.02 6.77 12.50
N ASP A 116 -13.58 5.76 13.15
CA ASP A 116 -13.87 5.78 14.59
C ASP A 116 -12.62 6.00 15.44
N GLY A 117 -12.64 7.08 16.24
CA GLY A 117 -11.56 7.44 17.15
C GLY A 117 -10.28 7.99 16.50
N ALA A 118 -10.30 8.24 15.18
CA ALA A 118 -9.20 8.89 14.50
C ALA A 118 -9.23 10.41 14.73
N ASP A 119 -8.06 11.05 14.78
CA ASP A 119 -7.95 12.51 14.73
C ASP A 119 -8.05 13.02 13.29
N HIS A 120 -8.22 14.34 13.14
CA HIS A 120 -8.40 15.01 11.84
C HIS A 120 -7.28 14.69 10.82
N LEU A 121 -6.05 14.56 11.26
CA LEU A 121 -4.86 14.35 10.42
C LEU A 121 -4.49 12.89 10.25
N LEU A 122 -5.23 11.96 10.84
CA LEU A 122 -4.90 10.52 10.90
C LEU A 122 -3.47 10.29 11.41
N SER A 123 -3.08 10.99 12.50
CA SER A 123 -1.72 10.99 13.03
C SER A 123 -1.23 9.63 13.50
N LYS A 124 -2.15 8.74 13.90
CA LYS A 124 -1.82 7.37 14.28
C LYS A 124 -1.71 6.52 13.03
N ARG A 125 -0.57 5.84 12.86
CA ARG A 125 -0.32 4.95 11.71
C ARG A 125 -1.45 3.95 11.49
N ARG A 126 -2.02 3.38 12.54
CA ARG A 126 -3.16 2.45 12.44
C ARG A 126 -4.36 3.05 11.70
N ASP A 127 -4.66 4.33 11.94
CA ASP A 127 -5.83 4.99 11.37
C ASP A 127 -5.58 5.36 9.90
N SER A 128 -4.36 5.79 9.54
CA SER A 128 -3.96 6.02 8.15
C SER A 128 -3.87 4.73 7.34
N ASP A 129 -3.34 3.63 7.90
CA ASP A 129 -3.30 2.32 7.25
C ASP A 129 -4.72 1.76 7.00
N PHE A 130 -5.63 1.95 7.96
CA PHE A 130 -7.05 1.58 7.79
C PHE A 130 -7.69 2.38 6.65
N ALA A 131 -7.52 3.71 6.65
CA ALA A 131 -8.07 4.57 5.60
C ALA A 131 -7.55 4.17 4.21
N ALA A 132 -6.23 3.96 4.07
CA ALA A 132 -5.60 3.54 2.82
C ALA A 132 -6.15 2.18 2.32
N SER A 133 -6.31 1.22 3.24
CA SER A 133 -6.86 -0.11 2.91
C SER A 133 -8.29 -0.04 2.43
N MET A 134 -9.13 0.79 3.07
CA MET A 134 -10.51 1.00 2.66
C MET A 134 -10.63 1.70 1.31
N ILE A 135 -9.81 2.72 1.06
CA ILE A 135 -9.76 3.42 -0.23
C ILE A 135 -9.40 2.43 -1.33
N ARG A 136 -8.34 1.65 -1.13
CA ARG A 136 -7.90 0.64 -2.10
C ARG A 136 -9.02 -0.34 -2.45
N ALA A 137 -9.62 -0.97 -1.43
CA ALA A 137 -10.69 -1.96 -1.65
C ALA A 137 -11.93 -1.36 -2.31
N TRP A 138 -12.26 -0.09 -1.98
CA TRP A 138 -13.41 0.58 -2.51
C TRP A 138 -13.22 1.03 -3.97
N VAL A 139 -12.04 1.59 -4.29
CA VAL A 139 -11.78 2.16 -5.61
C VAL A 139 -11.64 1.09 -6.71
N GLU A 140 -11.17 -0.12 -6.35
CA GLU A 140 -11.03 -1.24 -7.30
C GLU A 140 -12.32 -1.51 -8.09
N ARG A 141 -13.49 -1.22 -7.51
CA ARG A 141 -14.79 -1.38 -8.17
C ARG A 141 -15.02 -0.42 -9.33
N TYR A 142 -14.35 0.73 -9.33
CA TYR A 142 -14.58 1.83 -10.27
C TYR A 142 -13.43 2.01 -11.27
N LEU A 143 -12.36 1.24 -11.10
CA LEU A 143 -11.26 1.21 -12.06
C LEU A 143 -11.56 0.18 -13.16
N ASP A 144 -11.34 0.58 -14.42
CA ASP A 144 -11.53 -0.32 -15.56
C ASP A 144 -10.57 -1.51 -15.50
N GLU A 145 -11.07 -2.70 -15.82
CA GLU A 145 -10.26 -3.94 -15.90
C GLU A 145 -9.10 -3.84 -16.91
N ALA A 146 -9.19 -2.92 -17.86
CA ALA A 146 -8.17 -2.71 -18.90
C ALA A 146 -6.80 -2.23 -18.37
N GLN A 147 -6.74 -1.68 -17.16
CA GLN A 147 -5.49 -1.32 -16.48
C GLN A 147 -4.95 -2.44 -15.58
N GLN A 148 -5.65 -3.56 -15.51
CA GLN A 148 -5.17 -4.71 -14.79
C GLN A 148 -4.21 -5.46 -15.70
N PRO A 149 -2.94 -5.71 -15.28
CA PRO A 149 -2.07 -6.57 -16.06
C PRO A 149 -2.80 -7.87 -16.32
N SER A 150 -2.88 -8.27 -17.58
CA SER A 150 -3.58 -9.46 -18.02
C SER A 150 -3.17 -10.60 -17.10
N SER A 151 -4.14 -11.21 -16.40
CA SER A 151 -3.91 -12.48 -15.76
C SER A 151 -3.57 -13.43 -16.92
N THR A 152 -2.27 -13.64 -17.13
CA THR A 152 -1.87 -14.69 -18.06
C THR A 152 -2.51 -15.96 -17.54
N SER A 153 -3.28 -16.62 -18.40
CA SER A 153 -3.89 -17.94 -18.15
C SER A 153 -2.85 -19.06 -17.95
N GLY A 154 -1.62 -18.69 -17.56
CA GLY A 154 -0.48 -19.56 -17.37
C GLY A 154 -0.14 -19.78 -15.89
N GLU A 155 0.56 -20.85 -15.60
CA GLU A 155 1.04 -21.28 -14.27
C GLU A 155 2.12 -20.36 -13.67
N GLY A 156 2.36 -19.15 -14.23
CA GLY A 156 3.43 -18.26 -13.85
C GLY A 156 3.03 -17.12 -12.90
N VAL A 157 4.04 -16.46 -12.36
CA VAL A 157 3.92 -15.16 -11.66
C VAL A 157 4.34 -14.07 -12.62
N VAL A 158 3.50 -13.04 -12.76
CA VAL A 158 3.79 -11.86 -13.59
C VAL A 158 4.14 -10.70 -12.68
N VAL A 159 5.26 -10.08 -12.95
CA VAL A 159 5.71 -8.86 -12.27
C VAL A 159 5.81 -7.75 -13.30
N SER A 160 5.16 -6.62 -13.04
CA SER A 160 5.12 -5.48 -13.95
C SER A 160 5.43 -4.20 -13.21
N GLU A 161 6.23 -3.33 -13.80
CA GLU A 161 6.44 -1.97 -13.31
C GLU A 161 5.11 -1.20 -13.31
N THR A 162 4.84 -0.45 -12.24
CA THR A 162 3.64 0.38 -12.15
C THR A 162 3.78 1.72 -12.89
N GLY A 163 5.01 2.11 -13.24
CA GLY A 163 5.34 3.44 -13.74
C GLY A 163 5.34 4.53 -12.64
N GLN A 164 5.09 4.14 -11.39
CA GLN A 164 5.14 5.04 -10.23
C GLN A 164 6.42 4.77 -9.42
N GLY A 165 7.21 5.82 -9.20
CA GLY A 165 8.49 5.67 -8.52
C GLY A 165 9.52 4.85 -9.31
N LYS A 166 10.59 4.43 -8.62
CA LYS A 166 11.69 3.69 -9.26
C LYS A 166 11.55 2.17 -9.17
N PHE A 167 10.92 1.67 -8.11
CA PHE A 167 10.98 0.26 -7.72
C PHE A 167 9.61 -0.37 -7.49
N LEU A 168 8.53 0.44 -7.57
CA LEU A 168 7.18 -0.05 -7.31
C LEU A 168 6.70 -0.95 -8.45
N ASN A 169 6.52 -2.22 -8.13
CA ASN A 169 6.01 -3.25 -9.03
C ASN A 169 4.69 -3.82 -8.54
N GLN A 170 3.87 -4.26 -9.48
CA GLN A 170 2.72 -5.10 -9.20
C GLN A 170 3.06 -6.55 -9.48
N VAL A 171 2.76 -7.43 -8.54
CA VAL A 171 2.94 -8.88 -8.67
C VAL A 171 1.56 -9.54 -8.78
N VAL A 172 1.38 -10.37 -9.78
CA VAL A 172 0.16 -11.16 -10.02
C VAL A 172 0.52 -12.65 -10.01
N ALA A 173 -0.04 -13.39 -9.05
CA ALA A 173 0.13 -14.83 -8.91
C ALA A 173 -1.26 -15.49 -8.91
N GLY A 174 -1.70 -15.97 -10.06
CA GLY A 174 -3.07 -16.44 -10.26
C GLY A 174 -4.08 -15.31 -9.98
N ARG A 175 -4.95 -15.50 -8.98
CA ARG A 175 -5.92 -14.48 -8.54
C ARG A 175 -5.39 -13.51 -7.49
N HIS A 176 -4.17 -13.73 -7.00
CA HIS A 176 -3.58 -12.93 -5.92
C HIS A 176 -2.76 -11.79 -6.51
N ARG A 177 -2.89 -10.62 -5.90
CA ARG A 177 -2.18 -9.41 -6.28
C ARG A 177 -1.52 -8.82 -5.05
N LEU A 178 -0.28 -8.41 -5.19
CA LEU A 178 0.45 -7.66 -4.16
C LEU A 178 1.36 -6.63 -4.82
N LEU A 179 1.72 -5.61 -4.08
CA LEU A 179 2.78 -4.67 -4.45
C LEU A 179 4.12 -5.21 -3.95
N MET A 180 5.15 -4.94 -4.70
CA MET A 180 6.54 -5.23 -4.37
C MET A 180 7.33 -3.93 -4.56
N ASP A 181 8.07 -3.52 -3.55
CA ASP A 181 8.78 -2.24 -3.56
C ASP A 181 10.07 -2.35 -2.74
N GLU A 182 10.87 -1.30 -2.76
CA GLU A 182 12.05 -1.17 -1.93
C GLU A 182 11.79 -0.21 -0.76
N PRO A 183 12.56 -0.30 0.34
CA PRO A 183 12.48 0.62 1.46
C PRO A 183 12.75 2.07 1.07
N VAL A 184 12.19 3.01 1.82
CA VAL A 184 12.39 4.45 1.61
C VAL A 184 13.87 4.83 1.65
N SER A 185 14.69 4.13 2.44
CA SER A 185 16.14 4.36 2.56
C SER A 185 16.92 4.18 1.25
N VAL A 186 16.39 3.39 0.32
CA VAL A 186 16.99 3.18 -1.02
C VAL A 186 16.21 3.86 -2.14
N GLY A 187 15.16 4.62 -1.79
CA GLY A 187 14.37 5.43 -2.72
C GLY A 187 13.07 4.78 -3.21
N GLY A 188 12.60 3.73 -2.56
CA GLY A 188 11.25 3.18 -2.70
C GLY A 188 10.23 3.93 -1.86
N TYR A 189 8.98 3.47 -1.88
CA TYR A 189 7.88 3.98 -1.06
C TYR A 189 7.55 3.09 0.13
N ASP A 190 8.23 1.94 0.29
CA ASP A 190 7.88 0.91 1.30
C ASP A 190 6.41 0.46 1.15
N ALA A 191 5.92 0.37 -0.09
CA ALA A 191 4.53 0.06 -0.42
C ALA A 191 4.23 -1.44 -0.44
N GLY A 192 5.23 -2.28 -0.31
CA GLY A 192 5.14 -3.74 -0.27
C GLY A 192 6.48 -4.37 0.06
N PRO A 193 6.51 -5.69 0.31
CA PRO A 193 7.75 -6.40 0.60
C PRO A 193 8.73 -6.32 -0.58
N ASN A 194 10.02 -6.22 -0.29
CA ASN A 194 11.06 -6.29 -1.30
C ASN A 194 11.28 -7.74 -1.81
N PRO A 195 12.04 -7.96 -2.89
CA PRO A 195 12.24 -9.30 -3.46
C PRO A 195 12.83 -10.32 -2.47
N TYR A 196 13.78 -9.91 -1.62
CA TYR A 196 14.37 -10.80 -0.62
C TYR A 196 13.40 -11.13 0.52
N GLU A 197 12.55 -10.20 0.91
CA GLU A 197 11.49 -10.46 1.88
C GLU A 197 10.45 -11.46 1.34
N LEU A 198 10.17 -11.45 0.03
CA LEU A 198 9.32 -12.46 -0.61
C LEU A 198 9.98 -13.84 -0.62
N LEU A 199 11.30 -13.93 -0.84
CA LEU A 199 12.04 -15.19 -0.70
C LEU A 199 12.04 -15.68 0.75
N ALA A 200 12.24 -14.79 1.72
CA ALA A 200 12.14 -15.08 3.14
C ALA A 200 10.73 -15.58 3.52
N ALA A 201 9.68 -14.93 2.99
CA ALA A 201 8.31 -15.33 3.21
C ALA A 201 8.00 -16.71 2.60
N ALA A 202 8.56 -17.02 1.44
CA ALA A 202 8.43 -18.33 0.81
C ALA A 202 9.06 -19.45 1.67
N LEU A 203 10.27 -19.22 2.17
CA LEU A 203 10.96 -20.15 3.09
C LEU A 203 10.20 -20.27 4.42
N GLY A 204 9.81 -19.13 5.00
CA GLY A 204 9.05 -19.03 6.24
C GLY A 204 7.70 -19.73 6.15
N GLY A 205 6.96 -19.55 5.06
CA GLY A 205 5.64 -20.16 4.86
C GLY A 205 5.70 -21.67 4.53
N CYS A 206 6.75 -22.11 3.83
CA CYS A 206 6.93 -23.52 3.50
C CYS A 206 7.28 -24.39 4.73
N SER A 207 8.07 -23.86 5.66
CA SER A 207 8.53 -24.60 6.84
C SER A 207 7.39 -25.01 7.79
N PRO A 208 6.50 -24.11 8.26
CA PRO A 208 5.37 -24.47 9.13
C PRO A 208 4.41 -25.49 8.47
N ARG A 209 4.19 -25.35 7.15
CA ARG A 209 3.35 -26.29 6.40
C ARG A 209 3.93 -27.69 6.46
N THR A 210 5.22 -27.86 6.22
CA THR A 210 5.89 -29.16 6.22
C THR A 210 5.88 -29.76 7.63
N MET A 211 6.17 -28.96 8.67
CA MET A 211 6.08 -29.38 10.06
C MET A 211 4.65 -29.77 10.47
N ARG A 212 3.64 -29.01 10.05
CA ARG A 212 2.22 -29.30 10.34
C ARG A 212 1.77 -30.63 9.74
N MET A 213 2.19 -30.93 8.50
CA MET A 213 1.89 -32.20 7.85
C MET A 213 2.51 -33.39 8.62
N CYS A 214 3.77 -33.26 9.05
CA CYS A 214 4.45 -34.29 9.84
C CYS A 214 3.80 -34.46 11.22
N ALA A 215 3.57 -33.36 11.94
CA ALA A 215 2.93 -33.39 13.25
C ALA A 215 1.53 -34.04 13.21
N GLY A 216 0.75 -33.76 12.14
CA GLY A 216 -0.54 -34.42 11.93
C GLY A 216 -0.43 -35.92 11.67
N HIS A 217 0.55 -36.36 10.88
CA HIS A 217 0.80 -37.77 10.60
C HIS A 217 1.24 -38.55 11.83
N GLU A 218 2.16 -37.96 12.62
CA GLU A 218 2.72 -38.57 13.81
C GLU A 218 1.90 -38.27 15.10
N LYS A 219 0.77 -37.57 14.95
CA LYS A 219 -0.13 -37.17 16.04
C LYS A 219 0.58 -36.38 17.16
N MET A 220 1.55 -35.55 16.80
CA MET A 220 2.22 -34.65 17.73
C MET A 220 1.30 -33.50 18.17
N PRO A 221 1.30 -33.07 19.43
CA PRO A 221 0.46 -31.98 19.93
C PRO A 221 1.05 -30.60 19.58
N LEU A 222 1.32 -30.36 18.31
CA LEU A 222 1.78 -29.06 17.79
C LEU A 222 0.59 -28.13 17.65
N GLU A 223 0.48 -27.12 18.52
CA GLU A 223 -0.58 -26.11 18.48
C GLU A 223 -0.29 -25.04 17.44
N ARG A 224 0.90 -24.43 17.50
CA ARG A 224 1.31 -23.35 16.59
C ARG A 224 2.78 -23.50 16.21
N ALA A 225 3.08 -23.19 14.94
CA ALA A 225 4.43 -23.02 14.44
C ALA A 225 4.53 -21.61 13.82
N GLU A 226 5.47 -20.81 14.32
CA GLU A 226 5.83 -19.50 13.80
C GLU A 226 7.29 -19.52 13.38
N VAL A 227 7.61 -18.89 12.28
CA VAL A 227 8.95 -18.93 11.69
C VAL A 227 9.39 -17.50 11.35
N GLU A 228 10.47 -17.08 11.97
CA GLU A 228 11.18 -15.86 11.60
C GLU A 228 12.32 -16.22 10.63
N VAL A 229 12.42 -15.50 9.52
CA VAL A 229 13.49 -15.68 8.53
C VAL A 229 14.23 -14.36 8.35
N ARG A 230 15.55 -14.42 8.44
CA ARG A 230 16.45 -13.28 8.21
C ARG A 230 17.38 -13.62 7.06
N HIS A 231 17.66 -12.64 6.22
CA HIS A 231 18.63 -12.73 5.13
C HIS A 231 19.81 -11.82 5.42
N ALA A 232 21.01 -12.33 5.18
CA ALA A 232 22.26 -11.56 5.22
C ALA A 232 23.18 -12.03 4.10
N THR A 233 24.04 -11.14 3.61
CA THR A 233 25.12 -11.52 2.70
C THR A 233 26.40 -11.66 3.53
N THR A 234 26.98 -12.85 3.58
CA THR A 234 28.20 -13.17 4.31
C THR A 234 29.37 -13.43 3.35
N HIS A 235 30.58 -13.41 3.86
CA HIS A 235 31.74 -13.85 3.12
C HIS A 235 31.96 -15.35 3.34
N CYS A 236 32.08 -16.11 2.27
CA CYS A 236 32.30 -17.54 2.34
C CYS A 236 33.80 -17.79 2.66
N GLU A 237 34.10 -18.14 3.92
CA GLU A 237 35.47 -18.46 4.34
C GLU A 237 35.97 -19.82 3.80
N ASP A 238 35.03 -20.75 3.51
CA ASP A 238 35.31 -22.14 3.10
C ASP A 238 35.08 -22.42 1.60
N CYS A 239 34.84 -21.39 0.77
CA CYS A 239 34.64 -21.62 -0.66
C CYS A 239 35.96 -21.86 -1.41
N GLU A 240 36.16 -23.05 -1.97
CA GLU A 240 37.34 -23.49 -2.73
C GLU A 240 37.66 -22.64 -4.00
N THR A 241 36.83 -21.62 -4.32
CA THR A 241 36.99 -20.77 -5.51
C THR A 241 37.75 -19.46 -5.25
N ALA A 242 38.44 -19.33 -4.15
CA ALA A 242 39.28 -18.15 -3.80
C ALA A 242 40.53 -17.94 -4.68
N ALA A 243 40.52 -18.37 -5.94
CA ALA A 243 41.66 -18.22 -6.85
C ALA A 243 41.90 -16.79 -7.39
N SER A 244 41.02 -15.81 -7.06
CA SER A 244 41.12 -14.44 -7.59
C SER A 244 41.20 -13.32 -6.54
N GLY A 245 41.56 -13.63 -5.30
CA GLY A 245 41.83 -12.60 -4.27
C GLY A 245 40.60 -11.85 -3.69
N SER A 246 39.38 -12.22 -4.04
CA SER A 246 38.15 -11.73 -3.41
C SER A 246 37.38 -12.91 -2.81
N THR A 247 37.10 -12.85 -1.50
CA THR A 247 36.25 -13.84 -0.84
C THR A 247 34.85 -13.81 -1.49
N PRO A 248 34.35 -14.93 -2.04
CA PRO A 248 33.04 -14.94 -2.66
C PRO A 248 31.95 -14.62 -1.62
N LYS A 249 30.99 -13.80 -2.01
CA LYS A 249 29.82 -13.49 -1.19
C LYS A 249 28.83 -14.63 -1.30
N MET A 250 28.21 -14.98 -0.17
CA MET A 250 27.19 -16.00 -0.07
C MET A 250 25.97 -15.43 0.65
N ASP A 251 24.78 -15.76 0.17
CA ASP A 251 23.54 -15.41 0.85
C ASP A 251 23.28 -16.41 1.98
N GLU A 252 23.09 -15.90 3.19
CA GLU A 252 22.77 -16.66 4.39
C GLU A 252 21.32 -16.40 4.81
N TRP A 253 20.57 -17.47 5.00
CA TRP A 253 19.19 -17.45 5.46
C TRP A 253 19.10 -18.06 6.86
N THR A 254 18.99 -17.22 7.87
CA THR A 254 18.79 -17.67 9.25
C THR A 254 17.31 -17.85 9.51
N ARG A 255 16.93 -19.04 10.00
CA ARG A 255 15.55 -19.38 10.30
C ARG A 255 15.39 -19.72 11.78
N VAL A 256 14.52 -18.99 12.49
CA VAL A 256 14.16 -19.22 13.88
C VAL A 256 12.76 -19.82 13.97
N LEU A 257 12.63 -20.96 14.61
CA LEU A 257 11.37 -21.70 14.75
C LEU A 257 10.80 -21.51 16.17
N HIS A 258 9.59 -20.98 16.26
CA HIS A 258 8.81 -20.88 17.49
C HIS A 258 7.70 -21.93 17.48
N LEU A 259 7.83 -22.97 18.30
CA LEU A 259 6.91 -24.10 18.34
C LEU A 259 6.14 -24.09 19.67
N THR A 260 4.82 -24.01 19.61
CA THR A 260 3.91 -24.05 20.74
C THR A 260 3.15 -25.38 20.77
N GLY A 261 2.91 -25.92 21.94
CA GLY A 261 2.25 -27.20 22.19
C GLY A 261 3.01 -28.03 23.23
N ASP A 262 2.37 -29.06 23.75
CA ASP A 262 2.97 -30.01 24.73
C ASP A 262 3.89 -31.02 24.03
N LEU A 263 4.98 -30.48 23.46
CA LEU A 263 5.95 -31.22 22.68
C LEU A 263 7.15 -31.65 23.54
N THR A 264 7.54 -32.91 23.42
CA THR A 264 8.81 -33.38 23.98
C THR A 264 10.01 -32.79 23.22
N ASP A 265 11.19 -32.81 23.86
CA ASP A 265 12.43 -32.33 23.21
C ASP A 265 12.76 -33.12 21.93
N GLU A 266 12.47 -34.43 21.93
CA GLU A 266 12.66 -35.30 20.77
C GLU A 266 11.71 -34.90 19.61
N GLN A 267 10.45 -34.58 19.93
CA GLN A 267 9.46 -34.10 18.94
C GLN A 267 9.87 -32.74 18.38
N ARG A 268 10.36 -31.82 19.23
CA ARG A 268 10.89 -30.53 18.79
C ARG A 268 12.08 -30.71 17.83
N ALA A 269 13.06 -31.52 18.21
CA ALA A 269 14.21 -31.83 17.36
C ALA A 269 13.78 -32.51 16.05
N GLY A 270 12.76 -33.36 16.09
CA GLY A 270 12.15 -33.98 14.91
C GLY A 270 11.57 -32.95 13.95
N LEU A 271 10.79 -31.99 14.49
CA LEU A 271 10.19 -30.92 13.69
C LEU A 271 11.23 -29.99 13.06
N VAL A 272 12.34 -29.72 13.75
CA VAL A 272 13.47 -28.95 13.17
C VAL A 272 14.03 -29.68 11.96
N ARG A 273 14.36 -30.96 12.08
CA ARG A 273 14.87 -31.78 10.95
C ARG A 273 13.87 -31.83 9.78
N ILE A 274 12.57 -31.84 10.07
CA ILE A 274 11.53 -31.80 9.04
C ILE A 274 11.44 -30.44 8.34
N ALA A 275 11.65 -29.34 9.06
CA ALA A 275 11.70 -28.01 8.48
C ALA A 275 12.82 -27.89 7.41
N ASP A 276 13.96 -28.58 7.60
CA ASP A 276 15.07 -28.62 6.62
C ASP A 276 14.74 -29.40 5.33
N ARG A 277 13.65 -30.16 5.35
CA ARG A 277 13.18 -30.91 4.17
C ARG A 277 12.09 -30.18 3.38
N CYS A 278 11.79 -28.93 3.73
CA CYS A 278 10.79 -28.19 2.98
C CYS A 278 11.31 -27.89 1.55
N PRO A 279 10.44 -27.98 0.51
CA PRO A 279 10.87 -27.79 -0.88
C PRO A 279 11.60 -26.49 -1.15
N VAL A 280 11.17 -25.37 -0.53
CA VAL A 280 11.82 -24.07 -0.72
C VAL A 280 13.22 -24.06 -0.13
N HIS A 281 13.42 -24.65 1.08
CA HIS A 281 14.75 -24.80 1.68
C HIS A 281 15.69 -25.55 0.73
N LEU A 282 15.24 -26.72 0.24
CA LEU A 282 16.04 -27.51 -0.70
C LEU A 282 16.33 -26.78 -2.02
N THR A 283 15.45 -25.87 -2.45
CA THR A 283 15.68 -25.05 -3.64
C THR A 283 16.74 -23.99 -3.40
N LEU A 284 16.74 -23.35 -2.22
CA LEU A 284 17.73 -22.34 -1.85
C LEU A 284 19.14 -22.94 -1.65
N GLU A 285 19.25 -24.18 -1.14
CA GLU A 285 20.53 -24.87 -0.95
C GLU A 285 21.11 -25.48 -2.22
N ARG A 286 20.28 -25.76 -3.21
CA ARG A 286 20.71 -26.35 -4.48
C ARG A 286 21.05 -25.29 -5.51
N SER A 287 21.94 -25.63 -6.44
CA SER A 287 22.14 -24.82 -7.63
C SER A 287 20.88 -24.78 -8.48
N SER A 288 20.37 -23.58 -8.74
CA SER A 288 19.21 -23.35 -9.60
C SER A 288 19.68 -22.77 -10.94
N ARG A 289 19.03 -23.15 -12.03
CA ARG A 289 19.27 -22.60 -13.36
C ARG A 289 18.21 -21.56 -13.68
N VAL A 290 18.63 -20.34 -14.00
CA VAL A 290 17.75 -19.30 -14.54
C VAL A 290 17.92 -19.26 -16.05
N VAL A 291 16.82 -19.33 -16.79
CA VAL A 291 16.77 -19.17 -18.24
C VAL A 291 16.02 -17.88 -18.54
N THR A 292 16.62 -17.01 -19.34
CA THR A 292 16.02 -15.73 -19.71
C THR A 292 15.69 -15.74 -21.21
N GLU A 293 14.45 -15.40 -21.53
CA GLU A 293 13.97 -15.27 -22.89
C GLU A 293 13.33 -13.89 -23.06
N VAL A 294 13.47 -13.32 -24.24
CA VAL A 294 12.81 -12.07 -24.62
C VAL A 294 11.61 -12.41 -25.50
N ALA A 295 10.42 -12.07 -25.05
CA ALA A 295 9.23 -12.20 -25.88
C ALA A 295 9.28 -11.18 -27.01
N ASP A 296 9.06 -11.61 -28.27
CA ASP A 296 8.96 -10.71 -29.41
C ASP A 296 7.78 -9.77 -29.20
N GLY A 297 8.09 -8.47 -29.04
CA GLY A 297 7.11 -7.42 -28.81
C GLY A 297 6.19 -7.22 -30.01
N LYS A 298 5.11 -8.02 -30.09
CA LYS A 298 3.94 -7.62 -30.86
C LYS A 298 3.15 -6.62 -30.02
N THR A 299 3.39 -5.33 -30.23
CA THR A 299 2.49 -4.27 -29.79
C THR A 299 1.13 -4.56 -30.43
N THR A 300 0.18 -5.09 -29.67
CA THR A 300 -1.23 -5.04 -30.08
C THR A 300 -1.69 -3.62 -29.93
N ALA A 301 -1.89 -2.96 -31.05
CA ALA A 301 -2.50 -1.64 -31.20
C ALA A 301 -3.94 -1.65 -30.68
#